data_ded1763211205f11652474c18c6160af
#
_entry.id   ded1763211205f11652474c18c6160af
#
_cell.length_a   1.000
_cell.length_b   1.000
_cell.length_c   1.000
_cell.angle_alpha   90.00
_cell.angle_beta   90.00
_cell.angle_gamma   90.00
#
_symmetry.space_group_name_H-M   'P 1'
#
loop_
_entity.id
_entity.type
_entity.pdbx_description
1 polymer ?
#
loop_
_entity_poly.entity_id
_entity_poly.type
_entity_poly.pdbx_seq_one_letter_code
_entity_poly.pdbx_strand_id
1 'polypeptide(L)'
;MMCLGDIVGYGADPAPCIDTIGDRANLILAGNHDLAVAGVIPFDEFNPVARQAIEWTQKVLTSEDCDLLSNLPLQYVDGDYCFTHASPIDPMKFGYIRALEDVAEVFNHIGQKFCFVGHTHLPVLVRMSEKTGKMEVVRESKIMLEERYRYFVNVGSLGQPRDNNPEACMVLLDEDEPSIQFLRVPYDISASQEKILAEGLPSYLAERLLLAR
;
A
#
# COMPACT_ATOMS: atom_id res chain seq x y z
N MET A 1 -9.75 -9.30 6.24
CA MET A 1 -8.51 -8.74 5.66
C MET A 1 -8.85 -7.47 4.90
N MET A 2 -7.94 -6.50 4.87
CA MET A 2 -8.10 -5.25 4.12
C MET A 2 -6.93 -5.11 3.13
N CYS A 3 -7.19 -4.65 1.91
CA CYS A 3 -6.20 -4.30 0.91
C CYS A 3 -6.25 -2.79 0.67
N LEU A 4 -5.11 -2.11 0.83
CA LEU A 4 -5.04 -0.67 0.70
C LEU A 4 -4.68 -0.19 -0.72
N GLY A 5 -4.90 -1.02 -1.74
CA GLY A 5 -4.69 -0.69 -3.14
C GLY A 5 -3.33 -1.10 -3.71
N ASP A 6 -3.11 -0.73 -4.96
CA ASP A 6 -1.99 -1.17 -5.81
C ASP A 6 -1.93 -2.71 -5.89
N ILE A 7 -3.07 -3.31 -6.25
CA ILE A 7 -3.19 -4.75 -6.48
C ILE A 7 -2.36 -5.15 -7.70
N VAL A 8 -2.30 -4.25 -8.69
CA VAL A 8 -1.64 -4.44 -9.98
C VAL A 8 -0.59 -3.35 -10.25
N GLY A 9 0.14 -3.46 -11.36
CA GLY A 9 0.96 -2.38 -11.89
C GLY A 9 2.45 -2.66 -12.04
N TYR A 10 3.02 -3.69 -11.40
CA TYR A 10 4.45 -4.04 -11.54
C TYR A 10 4.71 -5.52 -11.75
N GLY A 11 3.89 -6.39 -11.16
CA GLY A 11 4.05 -7.84 -11.21
C GLY A 11 3.49 -8.45 -12.49
N ALA A 12 3.83 -9.72 -12.73
CA ALA A 12 3.49 -10.46 -13.93
C ALA A 12 2.17 -11.28 -13.83
N ASP A 13 1.50 -11.27 -12.68
CA ASP A 13 0.26 -12.02 -12.43
C ASP A 13 -0.90 -11.10 -12.00
N PRO A 14 -1.28 -10.06 -12.79
CA PRO A 14 -2.28 -9.09 -12.32
C PRO A 14 -3.67 -9.70 -12.09
N ALA A 15 -4.20 -10.49 -13.02
CA ALA A 15 -5.52 -11.12 -12.87
C ALA A 15 -5.57 -12.08 -11.68
N PRO A 16 -4.63 -13.03 -11.47
CA PRO A 16 -4.57 -13.85 -10.26
C PRO A 16 -4.48 -13.05 -8.95
N CYS A 17 -3.84 -11.87 -8.97
CA CYS A 17 -3.81 -10.98 -7.81
C CYS A 17 -5.18 -10.38 -7.52
N ILE A 18 -5.89 -9.91 -8.55
CA ILE A 18 -7.25 -9.38 -8.45
C ILE A 18 -8.18 -10.44 -7.85
N ASP A 19 -8.18 -11.65 -8.42
CA ASP A 19 -8.99 -12.78 -7.96
C ASP A 19 -8.70 -13.10 -6.49
N THR A 20 -7.41 -13.27 -6.15
CA THR A 20 -6.99 -13.65 -4.80
C THR A 20 -7.38 -12.60 -3.76
N ILE A 21 -7.22 -11.34 -4.08
CA ILE A 21 -7.59 -10.24 -3.16
C ILE A 21 -9.11 -10.12 -3.09
N GLY A 22 -9.82 -10.23 -4.21
CA GLY A 22 -11.28 -10.24 -4.26
C GLY A 22 -11.91 -11.32 -3.37
N ASP A 23 -11.32 -12.53 -3.39
CA ASP A 23 -11.81 -13.67 -2.60
C ASP A 23 -11.52 -13.52 -1.08
N ARG A 24 -10.50 -12.77 -0.69
CA ARG A 24 -10.00 -12.76 0.69
C ARG A 24 -10.22 -11.45 1.44
N ALA A 25 -10.31 -10.33 0.75
CA ALA A 25 -10.44 -9.03 1.40
C ALA A 25 -11.89 -8.64 1.62
N ASN A 26 -12.19 -8.14 2.82
CA ASN A 26 -13.49 -7.55 3.16
C ASN A 26 -13.59 -6.08 2.71
N LEU A 27 -12.44 -5.44 2.52
CA LEU A 27 -12.31 -4.09 2.01
C LEU A 27 -11.12 -4.03 1.05
N ILE A 28 -11.32 -3.42 -0.10
CA ILE A 28 -10.30 -3.14 -1.10
C ILE A 28 -10.40 -1.66 -1.46
N LEU A 29 -9.28 -0.95 -1.39
CA LEU A 29 -9.18 0.44 -1.81
C LEU A 29 -8.43 0.54 -3.15
N ALA A 30 -8.68 1.61 -3.88
CA ALA A 30 -7.95 1.91 -5.09
C ALA A 30 -6.56 2.48 -4.78
N GLY A 31 -5.53 1.91 -5.42
CA GLY A 31 -4.22 2.54 -5.55
C GLY A 31 -4.08 3.34 -6.84
N ASN A 32 -3.02 4.13 -6.95
CA ASN A 32 -2.77 4.91 -8.16
C ASN A 32 -2.46 4.01 -9.38
N HIS A 33 -1.82 2.86 -9.17
CA HIS A 33 -1.60 1.89 -10.25
C HIS A 33 -2.90 1.23 -10.70
N ASP A 34 -3.80 0.89 -9.79
CA ASP A 34 -5.09 0.30 -10.12
C ASP A 34 -5.91 1.24 -11.02
N LEU A 35 -6.01 2.52 -10.61
CA LEU A 35 -6.75 3.53 -11.39
C LEU A 35 -6.07 3.89 -12.71
N ALA A 36 -4.75 3.89 -12.77
CA ALA A 36 -4.02 4.11 -14.01
C ALA A 36 -4.23 2.96 -15.00
N VAL A 37 -4.18 1.72 -14.52
CA VAL A 37 -4.48 0.52 -15.34
C VAL A 37 -5.93 0.53 -15.82
N ALA A 38 -6.87 0.91 -14.97
CA ALA A 38 -8.29 1.04 -15.34
C ALA A 38 -8.59 2.26 -16.24
N GLY A 39 -7.60 3.11 -16.54
CA GLY A 39 -7.77 4.30 -17.38
C GLY A 39 -8.54 5.45 -16.71
N VAL A 40 -8.69 5.44 -15.39
CA VAL A 40 -9.38 6.48 -14.61
C VAL A 40 -8.51 7.71 -14.42
N ILE A 41 -7.20 7.51 -14.23
CA ILE A 41 -6.22 8.60 -14.12
C ILE A 41 -5.16 8.49 -15.23
N PRO A 42 -4.60 9.62 -15.70
CA PRO A 42 -3.47 9.59 -16.62
C PRO A 42 -2.22 9.06 -15.94
N PHE A 43 -1.34 8.42 -16.69
CA PHE A 43 -0.07 7.88 -16.17
C PHE A 43 1.17 8.44 -16.88
N ASP A 44 1.03 9.55 -17.61
CA ASP A 44 2.15 10.23 -18.30
C ASP A 44 3.22 10.72 -17.33
N GLU A 45 2.83 11.06 -16.11
CA GLU A 45 3.74 11.52 -15.04
C GLU A 45 4.40 10.38 -14.25
N PHE A 46 3.98 9.13 -14.47
CA PHE A 46 4.66 7.99 -13.87
C PHE A 46 6.06 7.83 -14.46
N ASN A 47 7.00 7.30 -13.66
CA ASN A 47 8.32 7.01 -14.18
C ASN A 47 8.27 5.99 -15.34
N PRO A 48 9.25 5.98 -16.26
CA PRO A 48 9.19 5.17 -17.48
C PRO A 48 8.98 3.67 -17.24
N VAL A 49 9.54 3.12 -16.15
CA VAL A 49 9.40 1.70 -15.81
C VAL A 49 7.97 1.39 -15.36
N ALA A 50 7.38 2.27 -14.55
CA ALA A 50 5.99 2.13 -14.13
C ALA A 50 5.02 2.26 -15.30
N ARG A 51 5.26 3.21 -16.23
CA ARG A 51 4.44 3.35 -17.44
C ARG A 51 4.43 2.08 -18.29
N GLN A 52 5.61 1.50 -18.55
CA GLN A 52 5.70 0.26 -19.30
C GLN A 52 4.94 -0.90 -18.63
N ALA A 53 5.03 -0.99 -17.29
CA ALA A 53 4.30 -1.99 -16.55
C ALA A 53 2.78 -1.76 -16.60
N ILE A 54 2.31 -0.51 -16.46
CA ILE A 54 0.88 -0.16 -16.60
C ILE A 54 0.38 -0.50 -18.00
N GLU A 55 1.09 -0.10 -19.06
CA GLU A 55 0.74 -0.40 -20.45
C GLU A 55 0.67 -1.90 -20.75
N TRP A 56 1.58 -2.68 -20.14
CA TRP A 56 1.55 -4.13 -20.26
C TRP A 56 0.35 -4.70 -19.50
N THR A 57 0.11 -4.26 -18.27
CA THR A 57 -1.00 -4.72 -17.43
C THR A 57 -2.35 -4.44 -18.12
N GLN A 58 -2.53 -3.27 -18.72
CA GLN A 58 -3.73 -2.94 -19.51
C GLN A 58 -4.00 -3.89 -20.68
N LYS A 59 -2.95 -4.48 -21.26
CA LYS A 59 -3.08 -5.41 -22.40
C LYS A 59 -3.47 -6.82 -21.99
N VAL A 60 -3.15 -7.22 -20.74
CA VAL A 60 -3.38 -8.59 -20.25
C VAL A 60 -4.63 -8.73 -19.40
N LEU A 61 -5.14 -7.63 -18.83
CA LEU A 61 -6.39 -7.62 -18.08
C LEU A 61 -7.62 -7.56 -18.98
N THR A 62 -8.71 -8.13 -18.51
CA THR A 62 -10.02 -8.06 -19.17
C THR A 62 -10.71 -6.71 -18.89
N SER A 63 -11.79 -6.42 -19.62
CA SER A 63 -12.64 -5.26 -19.34
C SER A 63 -13.30 -5.35 -17.95
N GLU A 64 -13.68 -6.55 -17.56
CA GLU A 64 -14.28 -6.82 -16.25
C GLU A 64 -13.29 -6.51 -15.11
N ASP A 65 -12.02 -6.88 -15.27
CA ASP A 65 -10.97 -6.54 -14.29
C ASP A 65 -10.78 -5.02 -14.18
N CYS A 66 -10.73 -4.32 -15.33
CA CYS A 66 -10.61 -2.87 -15.36
C CYS A 66 -11.84 -2.19 -14.74
N ASP A 67 -13.04 -2.67 -15.02
CA ASP A 67 -14.27 -2.17 -14.42
C ASP A 67 -14.28 -2.35 -12.91
N LEU A 68 -13.80 -3.50 -12.41
CA LEU A 68 -13.64 -3.74 -10.97
C LEU A 68 -12.68 -2.71 -10.36
N LEU A 69 -11.49 -2.57 -10.92
CA LEU A 69 -10.47 -1.63 -10.40
C LEU A 69 -10.95 -0.18 -10.42
N SER A 70 -11.70 0.22 -11.47
CA SER A 70 -12.21 1.59 -11.61
C SER A 70 -13.23 1.99 -10.56
N ASN A 71 -13.94 1.02 -9.98
CA ASN A 71 -14.99 1.22 -9.00
C ASN A 71 -14.54 1.08 -7.54
N LEU A 72 -13.25 0.81 -7.29
CA LEU A 72 -12.73 0.71 -5.94
C LEU A 72 -12.79 2.06 -5.21
N PRO A 73 -13.19 2.09 -3.92
CA PRO A 73 -13.19 3.30 -3.13
C PRO A 73 -11.76 3.79 -2.85
N LEU A 74 -11.57 5.10 -2.75
CA LEU A 74 -10.26 5.72 -2.45
C LEU A 74 -9.91 5.72 -0.97
N GLN A 75 -10.93 5.75 -0.12
CA GLN A 75 -10.80 5.88 1.32
C GLN A 75 -11.96 5.17 2.00
N TYR A 76 -11.70 4.63 3.17
CA TYR A 76 -12.72 4.08 4.06
C TYR A 76 -12.49 4.57 5.49
N VAL A 77 -13.56 4.99 6.15
CA VAL A 77 -13.53 5.45 7.53
C VAL A 77 -14.54 4.65 8.33
N ASP A 78 -14.09 4.08 9.44
CA ASP A 78 -14.94 3.37 10.38
C ASP A 78 -14.51 3.71 11.81
N GLY A 79 -15.39 4.42 12.53
CA GLY A 79 -15.10 4.91 13.88
C GLY A 79 -13.78 5.66 13.97
N ASP A 80 -12.86 5.13 14.75
CA ASP A 80 -11.51 5.67 14.99
C ASP A 80 -10.50 5.36 13.87
N TYR A 81 -10.88 4.63 12.84
CA TYR A 81 -10.00 4.15 11.78
C TYR A 81 -10.22 4.91 10.47
N CYS A 82 -9.12 5.32 9.86
CA CYS A 82 -9.05 5.85 8.50
C CYS A 82 -8.10 4.97 7.67
N PHE A 83 -8.59 4.44 6.57
CA PHE A 83 -7.85 3.63 5.61
C PHE A 83 -7.81 4.33 4.27
N THR A 84 -6.64 4.44 3.67
CA THR A 84 -6.45 5.03 2.35
C THR A 84 -5.19 4.46 1.70
N HIS A 85 -5.08 4.51 0.38
CA HIS A 85 -3.86 4.04 -0.28
C HIS A 85 -2.66 4.95 0.02
N ALA A 86 -2.83 6.25 -0.12
CA ALA A 86 -1.80 7.28 0.06
C ALA A 86 -2.25 8.30 1.13
N SER A 87 -2.09 9.61 0.86
CA SER A 87 -2.57 10.65 1.78
C SER A 87 -4.09 10.70 1.83
N PRO A 88 -4.73 10.77 3.02
CA PRO A 88 -6.15 11.05 3.15
C PRO A 88 -6.51 12.50 2.77
N ILE A 89 -5.52 13.38 2.63
CA ILE A 89 -5.70 14.75 2.14
C ILE A 89 -5.78 14.68 0.61
N ASP A 90 -6.99 14.85 0.06
CA ASP A 90 -7.26 14.70 -1.37
C ASP A 90 -6.79 13.33 -1.91
N PRO A 91 -7.47 12.22 -1.57
CA PRO A 91 -7.01 10.86 -1.86
C PRO A 91 -6.75 10.57 -3.35
N MET A 92 -7.46 11.27 -4.26
CA MET A 92 -7.28 11.12 -5.71
C MET A 92 -5.91 11.62 -6.20
N LYS A 93 -5.22 12.47 -5.44
CA LYS A 93 -3.86 12.94 -5.78
C LYS A 93 -2.76 11.97 -5.40
N PHE A 94 -3.05 10.96 -4.61
CA PHE A 94 -2.08 9.97 -4.13
C PHE A 94 -0.79 10.60 -3.55
N GLY A 95 -0.97 11.65 -2.73
CA GLY A 95 0.15 12.39 -2.13
C GLY A 95 1.02 11.51 -1.25
N TYR A 96 2.35 11.63 -1.40
CA TYR A 96 3.31 10.89 -0.58
C TYR A 96 3.37 11.41 0.85
N ILE A 97 3.46 10.51 1.83
CA ILE A 97 3.73 10.80 3.23
C ILE A 97 5.11 10.22 3.55
N ARG A 98 6.13 11.06 3.72
CA ARG A 98 7.53 10.66 3.85
C ARG A 98 8.23 11.21 5.08
N ALA A 99 7.69 12.27 5.67
CA ALA A 99 8.26 12.95 6.83
C ALA A 99 7.25 13.06 7.98
N LEU A 100 7.72 13.41 9.17
CA LEU A 100 6.83 13.62 10.33
C LEU A 100 5.91 14.81 10.11
N GLU A 101 6.35 15.80 9.35
CA GLU A 101 5.57 16.98 8.97
C GLU A 101 4.35 16.57 8.15
N ASP A 102 4.50 15.64 7.20
CA ASP A 102 3.38 15.11 6.41
C ASP A 102 2.39 14.35 7.32
N VAL A 103 2.89 13.58 8.30
CA VAL A 103 2.05 12.88 9.29
C VAL A 103 1.29 13.88 10.17
N ALA A 104 1.91 15.00 10.53
CA ALA A 104 1.25 16.06 11.28
C ALA A 104 0.10 16.69 10.47
N GLU A 105 0.30 16.93 9.17
CA GLU A 105 -0.74 17.42 8.26
C GLU A 105 -1.90 16.43 8.17
N VAL A 106 -1.61 15.13 8.04
CA VAL A 106 -2.63 14.08 8.06
C VAL A 106 -3.45 14.16 9.34
N PHE A 107 -2.83 14.21 10.51
CA PHE A 107 -3.53 14.27 11.78
C PHE A 107 -4.30 15.59 12.01
N ASN A 108 -3.89 16.67 11.38
CA ASN A 108 -4.65 17.92 11.38
C ASN A 108 -5.89 17.85 10.45
N HIS A 109 -5.84 17.00 9.42
CA HIS A 109 -6.90 16.85 8.44
C HIS A 109 -7.98 15.86 8.88
N ILE A 110 -7.59 14.72 9.48
CA ILE A 110 -8.52 13.66 9.91
C ILE A 110 -8.81 13.75 11.41
N GLY A 111 -10.03 13.34 11.81
CA GLY A 111 -10.40 13.19 13.22
C GLY A 111 -10.03 11.83 13.84
N GLN A 112 -9.74 10.84 13.02
CA GLN A 112 -9.54 9.45 13.42
C GLN A 112 -8.26 9.27 14.25
N LYS A 113 -8.31 8.30 15.15
CA LYS A 113 -7.18 7.92 16.00
C LYS A 113 -6.11 7.14 15.24
N PHE A 114 -6.54 6.33 14.27
CA PHE A 114 -5.69 5.48 13.45
C PHE A 114 -5.78 5.87 11.99
N CYS A 115 -4.63 6.00 11.32
CA CYS A 115 -4.54 6.19 9.88
C CYS A 115 -3.63 5.10 9.29
N PHE A 116 -4.20 4.25 8.44
CA PHE A 116 -3.46 3.19 7.74
C PHE A 116 -3.30 3.55 6.27
N VAL A 117 -2.06 3.48 5.79
CA VAL A 117 -1.68 3.81 4.40
C VAL A 117 -0.69 2.79 3.82
N GLY A 118 -0.52 2.81 2.50
CA GLY A 118 0.48 2.06 1.74
C GLY A 118 1.37 2.98 0.89
N HIS A 119 1.31 2.82 -0.42
CA HIS A 119 1.87 3.66 -1.49
C HIS A 119 3.40 3.83 -1.50
N THR A 120 4.04 4.15 -0.39
CA THR A 120 5.50 4.32 -0.35
C THR A 120 6.25 2.99 -0.33
N HIS A 121 5.60 1.90 0.04
CA HIS A 121 6.16 0.56 0.29
C HIS A 121 7.20 0.53 1.42
N LEU A 122 7.21 1.53 2.27
CA LEU A 122 8.09 1.68 3.43
C LEU A 122 7.28 1.52 4.71
N PRO A 123 7.35 0.36 5.38
CA PRO A 123 6.62 0.18 6.62
C PRO A 123 7.12 1.12 7.70
N VAL A 124 6.21 1.84 8.31
CA VAL A 124 6.51 2.75 9.41
C VAL A 124 5.32 2.91 10.33
N LEU A 125 5.58 3.02 11.61
CA LEU A 125 4.60 3.42 12.62
C LEU A 125 5.06 4.70 13.30
N VAL A 126 4.19 5.70 13.30
CA VAL A 126 4.36 6.94 14.04
C VAL A 126 3.25 7.05 15.06
N ARG A 127 3.57 7.33 16.31
CA ARG A 127 2.56 7.69 17.32
C ARG A 127 2.69 9.17 17.70
N MET A 128 1.56 9.81 17.87
CA MET A 128 1.45 11.20 18.29
C MET A 128 0.70 11.30 19.60
N SER A 129 1.32 11.91 20.60
CA SER A 129 0.67 12.18 21.88
C SER A 129 -0.48 13.20 21.71
N GLU A 130 -1.69 12.82 22.06
CA GLU A 130 -2.87 13.72 21.99
C GLU A 130 -2.71 14.95 22.89
N LYS A 131 -2.03 14.78 24.05
CA LYS A 131 -1.84 15.84 25.01
C LYS A 131 -0.83 16.90 24.56
N THR A 132 0.25 16.48 23.89
CA THR A 132 1.41 17.37 23.63
C THR A 132 1.66 17.60 22.13
N GLY A 133 1.03 16.82 21.25
CA GLY A 133 1.33 16.80 19.82
C GLY A 133 2.69 16.23 19.46
N LYS A 134 3.48 15.77 20.45
CA LYS A 134 4.80 15.18 20.18
C LYS A 134 4.64 13.87 19.43
N MET A 135 5.37 13.75 18.32
CA MET A 135 5.44 12.54 17.49
C MET A 135 6.74 11.79 17.68
N GLU A 136 6.68 10.48 17.53
CA GLU A 136 7.86 9.60 17.52
C GLU A 136 7.64 8.41 16.57
N VAL A 137 8.69 8.03 15.87
CA VAL A 137 8.74 6.82 15.06
C VAL A 137 8.99 5.63 15.97
N VAL A 138 8.10 4.65 15.91
CA VAL A 138 8.21 3.40 16.65
C VAL A 138 8.96 2.39 15.79
N ARG A 139 9.96 1.71 16.38
CA ARG A 139 10.84 0.77 15.65
C ARG A 139 10.60 -0.69 15.99
N GLU A 140 9.83 -0.95 17.03
CA GLU A 140 9.44 -2.27 17.46
C GLU A 140 8.50 -2.91 16.41
N SER A 141 8.68 -4.21 16.16
CA SER A 141 7.82 -4.95 15.23
C SER A 141 6.41 -5.19 15.78
N LYS A 142 6.23 -5.17 17.10
CA LYS A 142 4.94 -5.24 17.79
C LYS A 142 4.89 -4.20 18.89
N ILE A 143 3.78 -3.45 18.97
CA ILE A 143 3.52 -2.50 20.04
C ILE A 143 2.12 -2.71 20.61
N MET A 144 1.98 -2.47 21.91
CA MET A 144 0.67 -2.32 22.54
C MET A 144 0.14 -0.91 22.32
N LEU A 145 -1.14 -0.81 22.01
CA LEU A 145 -1.80 0.48 21.77
C LEU A 145 -2.17 1.15 23.10
N GLU A 146 -1.96 2.44 23.18
CA GLU A 146 -2.30 3.25 24.34
C GLU A 146 -3.33 4.32 23.94
N GLU A 147 -4.36 4.54 24.75
CA GLU A 147 -5.45 5.47 24.47
C GLU A 147 -4.99 6.93 24.25
N ARG A 148 -3.88 7.32 24.86
CA ARG A 148 -3.33 8.68 24.81
C ARG A 148 -2.61 9.05 23.51
N TYR A 149 -2.52 8.13 22.53
CA TYR A 149 -1.83 8.36 21.27
C TYR A 149 -2.78 8.20 20.07
N ARG A 150 -2.47 8.95 19.03
CA ARG A 150 -2.92 8.67 17.66
C ARG A 150 -1.82 7.93 16.92
N TYR A 151 -2.19 7.10 15.95
CA TYR A 151 -1.28 6.20 15.26
C TYR A 151 -1.37 6.36 13.75
N PHE A 152 -0.25 6.67 13.12
CA PHE A 152 -0.09 6.61 11.67
C PHE A 152 0.71 5.36 11.33
N VAL A 153 0.19 4.54 10.39
CA VAL A 153 0.78 3.25 10.03
C VAL A 153 0.87 3.14 8.52
N ASN A 154 2.09 3.14 7.98
CA ASN A 154 2.29 2.65 6.63
C ASN A 154 2.52 1.14 6.70
N VAL A 155 1.67 0.37 6.03
CA VAL A 155 1.67 -1.10 6.14
C VAL A 155 2.79 -1.78 5.34
N GLY A 156 3.58 -1.02 4.59
CA GLY A 156 4.59 -1.55 3.70
C GLY A 156 4.01 -2.09 2.39
N SER A 157 4.57 -3.17 1.89
CA SER A 157 4.13 -3.80 0.63
C SER A 157 4.29 -5.32 0.70
N LEU A 158 3.29 -6.04 0.16
CA LEU A 158 3.37 -7.49 -0.05
C LEU A 158 4.27 -7.82 -1.25
N GLY A 159 4.05 -7.13 -2.37
CA GLY A 159 4.65 -7.49 -3.66
C GLY A 159 5.98 -6.81 -3.96
N GLN A 160 6.23 -5.62 -3.41
CA GLN A 160 7.44 -4.84 -3.73
C GLN A 160 7.90 -3.98 -2.54
N PRO A 161 8.38 -4.60 -1.44
CA PRO A 161 8.99 -3.86 -0.33
C PRO A 161 10.16 -2.97 -0.80
N ARG A 162 10.34 -1.80 -0.13
CA ARG A 162 11.38 -0.81 -0.47
C ARG A 162 12.22 -0.37 0.73
N ASP A 163 12.26 -1.17 1.77
CA ASP A 163 12.96 -0.89 3.03
C ASP A 163 14.22 -1.74 3.25
N ASN A 164 14.80 -2.26 2.16
CA ASN A 164 15.95 -3.17 2.13
C ASN A 164 15.67 -4.55 2.79
N ASN A 165 14.40 -4.88 3.06
CA ASN A 165 13.98 -6.23 3.45
C ASN A 165 13.06 -6.79 2.35
N PRO A 166 13.48 -7.83 1.59
CA PRO A 166 12.70 -8.35 0.46
C PRO A 166 11.49 -9.19 0.86
N GLU A 167 11.34 -9.53 2.13
CA GLU A 167 10.18 -10.28 2.62
C GLU A 167 8.90 -9.44 2.52
N ALA A 168 7.81 -10.08 2.07
CA ALA A 168 6.50 -9.45 2.01
C ALA A 168 6.11 -8.86 3.36
N CYS A 169 5.62 -7.61 3.38
CA CYS A 169 5.25 -6.91 4.61
C CYS A 169 3.74 -6.74 4.71
N MET A 170 3.19 -7.05 5.87
CA MET A 170 1.80 -6.76 6.23
C MET A 170 1.70 -6.34 7.70
N VAL A 171 0.55 -5.77 8.07
CA VAL A 171 0.25 -5.36 9.43
C VAL A 171 -0.91 -6.18 9.98
N LEU A 172 -0.75 -6.69 11.20
CA LEU A 172 -1.80 -7.25 12.01
C LEU A 172 -2.22 -6.21 13.06
N LEU A 173 -3.50 -5.85 13.05
CA LEU A 173 -4.17 -5.10 14.11
C LEU A 173 -4.97 -6.10 14.95
N ASP A 174 -4.69 -6.17 16.23
CA ASP A 174 -5.42 -6.98 17.20
C ASP A 174 -6.25 -6.04 18.09
N GLU A 175 -7.57 -6.20 18.09
CA GLU A 175 -8.49 -5.38 18.88
C GLU A 175 -8.82 -6.00 20.23
N ASP A 176 -8.64 -7.31 20.39
CA ASP A 176 -8.85 -8.02 21.66
C ASP A 176 -7.68 -7.78 22.63
N GLU A 177 -6.43 -7.85 22.09
CA GLU A 177 -5.22 -7.40 22.77
C GLU A 177 -4.68 -6.17 22.01
N PRO A 178 -5.18 -4.93 22.29
CA PRO A 178 -4.95 -3.77 21.45
C PRO A 178 -3.49 -3.58 21.06
N SER A 179 -3.12 -4.07 19.88
CA SER A 179 -1.75 -4.06 19.39
C SER A 179 -1.65 -3.94 17.88
N ILE A 180 -0.52 -3.39 17.41
CA ILE A 180 -0.13 -3.38 16.00
C ILE A 180 1.15 -4.18 15.87
N GLN A 181 1.19 -5.10 14.89
CA GLN A 181 2.37 -5.90 14.61
C GLN A 181 2.67 -5.90 13.11
N PHE A 182 3.91 -5.59 12.75
CA PHE A 182 4.45 -5.81 11.40
C PHE A 182 4.88 -7.26 11.25
N LEU A 183 4.34 -7.92 10.24
CA LEU A 183 4.69 -9.29 9.88
C LEU A 183 5.51 -9.29 8.60
N ARG A 184 6.53 -10.15 8.56
CA ARG A 184 7.37 -10.39 7.38
C ARG A 184 7.24 -11.85 6.98
N VAL A 185 6.98 -12.06 5.70
CA VAL A 185 6.76 -13.39 5.14
C VAL A 185 7.70 -13.62 3.97
N PRO A 186 8.62 -14.60 4.05
CA PRO A 186 9.45 -14.96 2.93
C PRO A 186 8.60 -15.57 1.81
N TYR A 187 8.99 -15.33 0.57
CA TYR A 187 8.36 -15.89 -0.63
C TYR A 187 9.40 -16.22 -1.68
N ASP A 188 9.01 -16.93 -2.73
CA ASP A 188 9.90 -17.28 -3.84
C ASP A 188 10.11 -16.08 -4.77
N ILE A 189 11.14 -15.29 -4.45
CA ILE A 189 11.53 -14.11 -5.23
C ILE A 189 11.99 -14.52 -6.63
N SER A 190 12.74 -15.64 -6.76
CA SER A 190 13.25 -16.12 -8.05
C SER A 190 12.09 -16.42 -9.00
N ALA A 191 11.07 -17.13 -8.54
CA ALA A 191 9.89 -17.42 -9.34
C ALA A 191 9.19 -16.13 -9.81
N SER A 192 9.08 -15.10 -8.94
CA SER A 192 8.51 -13.82 -9.31
C SER A 192 9.37 -13.08 -10.34
N GLN A 193 10.70 -13.11 -10.18
CA GLN A 193 11.65 -12.50 -11.13
C GLN A 193 11.57 -13.19 -12.52
N GLU A 194 11.53 -14.51 -12.55
CA GLU A 194 11.43 -15.29 -13.79
C GLU A 194 10.15 -14.94 -14.55
N LYS A 195 9.00 -14.82 -13.86
CA LYS A 195 7.73 -14.42 -14.48
C LYS A 195 7.81 -13.01 -15.07
N ILE A 196 8.34 -12.04 -14.33
CA ILE A 196 8.51 -10.65 -14.80
C ILE A 196 9.34 -10.63 -16.09
N LEU A 197 10.45 -11.38 -16.13
CA LEU A 197 11.33 -11.43 -17.30
C LEU A 197 10.69 -12.19 -18.49
N ALA A 198 9.95 -13.26 -18.21
CA ALA A 198 9.27 -14.06 -19.24
C ALA A 198 8.17 -13.24 -19.96
N GLU A 199 7.50 -12.33 -19.25
CA GLU A 199 6.49 -11.44 -19.82
C GLU A 199 7.10 -10.20 -20.53
N GLY A 200 8.42 -10.08 -20.59
CA GLY A 200 9.10 -8.97 -21.24
C GLY A 200 8.95 -7.63 -20.50
N LEU A 201 8.57 -7.68 -19.24
CA LEU A 201 8.55 -6.50 -18.36
C LEU A 201 9.98 -5.99 -18.10
N PRO A 202 10.18 -4.72 -17.76
CA PRO A 202 11.50 -4.16 -17.49
C PRO A 202 12.29 -4.98 -16.46
N SER A 203 13.54 -5.38 -16.77
CA SER A 203 14.40 -6.20 -15.88
C SER A 203 14.60 -5.56 -14.51
N TYR A 204 14.60 -4.23 -14.44
CA TYR A 204 14.66 -3.49 -13.20
C TYR A 204 13.56 -3.90 -12.20
N LEU A 205 12.35 -4.25 -12.68
CA LEU A 205 11.25 -4.72 -11.82
C LEU A 205 11.56 -6.07 -11.17
N ALA A 206 12.26 -6.96 -11.88
CA ALA A 206 12.73 -8.22 -11.33
C ALA A 206 13.89 -8.00 -10.34
N GLU A 207 14.91 -7.24 -10.73
CA GLU A 207 16.11 -7.01 -9.93
C GLU A 207 15.80 -6.37 -8.58
N ARG A 208 14.89 -5.38 -8.56
CA ARG A 208 14.55 -4.65 -7.35
C ARG A 208 13.84 -5.48 -6.28
N LEU A 209 13.19 -6.60 -6.63
CA LEU A 209 12.53 -7.47 -5.65
C LEU A 209 13.52 -8.01 -4.63
N LEU A 210 14.70 -8.46 -5.09
CA LEU A 210 15.74 -8.98 -4.21
C LEU A 210 16.43 -7.85 -3.40
N LEU A 211 16.54 -6.66 -3.98
CA LEU A 211 17.18 -5.51 -3.35
C LEU A 211 16.25 -4.76 -2.40
N ALA A 212 14.95 -4.97 -2.51
CA ALA A 212 13.89 -4.26 -1.78
C ALA A 212 14.07 -2.72 -1.84
N ARG A 213 14.13 -2.15 -3.07
CA ARG A 213 14.43 -0.73 -3.34
C ARG A 213 13.48 -0.12 -4.36
#